data_b1384a1bf41353722a59eebcf7d5605e
#
_entry.id   b1384a1bf41353722a59eebcf7d5605e
#
_cell.length_a   1.000
_cell.length_b   1.000
_cell.length_c   1.000
_cell.angle_alpha   90.00
_cell.angle_beta   90.00
_cell.angle_gamma   90.00
#
_symmetry.space_group_name_H-M   'P 1'
#
loop_
_entity.id
_entity.type
_entity.pdbx_description
1 polymer ?
#
loop_
_entity_poly.entity_id
_entity_poly.type
_entity_poly.pdbx_seq_one_letter_code
_entity_poly.pdbx_strand_id
1 'polypeptide(L)'
;VDYRKGSASNNREVYFTATGQSSSNAPVEGYTMWGRVYKLVLDATNPLAGKLELVVEGDSTPGTGIINPDNICVTENYVYIQEDGDSYYSAAKHDSYIWQYSIAAKTNKPWLNMNHKRTDAAWNALYNPGNETRFGSWEFGAMEDISDVIGVPNTFIVNIHPHTWQKDAFLNADGSGLNTNKEGGQTIVIRNVQR
;
A
#
# COMPACT_ATOMS: atom_id res chain seq x y z
N VAL A 1 4.12 6.60 -6.95
CA VAL A 1 4.04 6.65 -8.41
C VAL A 1 5.02 5.68 -9.03
N ASP A 2 4.61 4.93 -10.05
CA ASP A 2 5.48 4.02 -10.80
C ASP A 2 4.96 3.88 -12.25
N TYR A 3 5.81 3.43 -13.18
CA TYR A 3 5.45 3.25 -14.59
C TYR A 3 5.36 1.77 -14.96
N ARG A 4 4.54 1.45 -15.96
CA ARG A 4 4.39 0.09 -16.48
C ARG A 4 5.66 -0.39 -17.17
N LYS A 5 6.17 -1.54 -16.76
CA LYS A 5 7.40 -2.14 -17.30
C LYS A 5 7.14 -2.86 -18.64
N GLY A 6 8.20 -3.36 -19.25
CA GLY A 6 8.16 -4.18 -20.47
C GLY A 6 8.55 -3.41 -21.73
N SER A 7 7.59 -3.03 -22.56
CA SER A 7 7.88 -2.36 -23.85
C SER A 7 7.96 -0.84 -23.75
N ALA A 8 8.56 -0.19 -24.75
CA ALA A 8 8.60 1.27 -24.83
C ALA A 8 7.20 1.94 -24.86
N SER A 9 6.18 1.25 -25.38
CA SER A 9 4.81 1.73 -25.33
C SER A 9 4.23 1.64 -23.91
N ASN A 10 4.52 0.57 -23.18
CA ASN A 10 4.11 0.39 -21.79
C ASN A 10 4.72 1.46 -20.89
N ASN A 11 5.98 1.81 -21.09
CA ASN A 11 6.68 2.80 -20.27
C ASN A 11 6.08 4.21 -20.30
N ARG A 12 5.11 4.46 -21.18
CA ARG A 12 4.30 5.68 -21.18
C ARG A 12 3.07 5.61 -20.29
N GLU A 13 2.76 4.46 -19.73
CA GLU A 13 1.68 4.29 -18.75
C GLU A 13 2.26 4.45 -17.33
N VAL A 14 1.89 5.54 -16.69
CA VAL A 14 2.31 5.87 -15.32
C VAL A 14 1.12 5.70 -14.39
N TYR A 15 1.29 4.97 -13.32
CA TYR A 15 0.28 4.76 -12.29
C TYR A 15 0.66 5.51 -11.02
N PHE A 16 -0.33 6.08 -10.35
CA PHE A 16 -0.11 6.77 -9.08
C PHE A 16 -1.35 6.71 -8.20
N THR A 17 -1.13 6.85 -6.92
CA THR A 17 -2.14 6.81 -5.87
C THR A 17 -2.48 8.21 -5.42
N ALA A 18 -3.72 8.39 -4.98
CA ALA A 18 -4.17 9.48 -4.14
C ALA A 18 -4.74 8.83 -2.88
N THR A 19 -4.05 9.00 -1.76
CA THR A 19 -4.32 8.29 -0.50
C THR A 19 -5.75 8.48 -0.01
N GLY A 20 -6.30 9.68 -0.16
CA GLY A 20 -7.59 10.02 0.40
C GLY A 20 -7.45 10.63 1.79
N GLN A 21 -8.56 11.02 2.37
CA GLN A 21 -8.57 11.64 3.70
C GLN A 21 -9.90 11.42 4.41
N SER A 22 -9.85 10.85 5.60
CA SER A 22 -11.03 10.60 6.46
C SER A 22 -11.59 11.86 7.11
N SER A 23 -11.21 13.04 6.67
CA SER A 23 -11.55 14.31 7.32
C SER A 23 -13.04 14.64 7.26
N SER A 24 -13.56 15.17 8.37
CA SER A 24 -14.87 15.81 8.45
C SER A 24 -14.91 17.19 7.79
N ASN A 25 -13.79 17.70 7.32
CA ASN A 25 -13.76 18.95 6.54
C ASN A 25 -14.53 18.72 5.25
N ALA A 26 -15.47 19.62 4.97
CA ALA A 26 -16.36 19.50 3.82
C ALA A 26 -15.57 19.15 2.55
N PRO A 27 -15.95 18.08 1.85
CA PRO A 27 -15.26 17.67 0.65
C PRO A 27 -15.40 18.78 -0.41
N VAL A 28 -14.31 19.11 -1.04
CA VAL A 28 -14.32 19.88 -2.28
C VAL A 28 -14.59 18.94 -3.45
N GLU A 29 -15.01 19.50 -4.58
CA GLU A 29 -15.16 18.70 -5.80
C GLU A 29 -13.89 17.90 -6.10
N GLY A 30 -14.06 16.62 -6.40
CA GLY A 30 -12.95 15.69 -6.65
C GLY A 30 -12.32 15.05 -5.40
N TYR A 31 -12.81 15.39 -4.21
CA TYR A 31 -12.38 14.76 -2.96
C TYR A 31 -12.59 13.24 -2.99
N THR A 32 -11.68 12.51 -2.37
CA THR A 32 -11.82 11.08 -2.09
C THR A 32 -11.58 10.83 -0.61
N MET A 33 -12.44 10.05 0.01
CA MET A 33 -12.27 9.65 1.40
C MET A 33 -11.39 8.39 1.51
N TRP A 34 -11.61 7.43 0.62
CA TRP A 34 -10.99 6.11 0.69
C TRP A 34 -9.75 5.95 -0.20
N GLY A 35 -9.54 6.92 -1.07
CA GLY A 35 -8.41 6.93 -1.99
C GLY A 35 -8.72 6.43 -3.39
N ARG A 36 -7.82 6.72 -4.31
CA ARG A 36 -7.92 6.42 -5.74
C ARG A 36 -6.59 6.00 -6.32
N VAL A 37 -6.67 5.23 -7.38
CA VAL A 37 -5.52 4.93 -8.25
C VAL A 37 -5.81 5.46 -9.64
N TYR A 38 -4.87 6.19 -10.20
CA TYR A 38 -4.94 6.77 -11.52
C TYR A 38 -3.89 6.17 -12.45
N LYS A 39 -4.21 6.17 -13.73
CA LYS A 39 -3.27 5.90 -14.82
C LYS A 39 -3.17 7.14 -15.71
N LEU A 40 -1.96 7.63 -15.90
CA LEU A 40 -1.62 8.63 -16.89
C LEU A 40 -0.95 7.96 -18.08
N VAL A 41 -1.55 8.08 -19.27
CA VAL A 41 -0.95 7.62 -20.52
C VAL A 41 -0.33 8.83 -21.21
N LEU A 42 0.99 8.89 -21.24
CA LEU A 42 1.73 9.97 -21.89
C LEU A 42 1.63 9.86 -23.41
N ASP A 43 1.45 10.99 -24.08
CA ASP A 43 1.46 11.06 -25.55
C ASP A 43 2.82 10.61 -26.11
N ALA A 44 2.79 9.98 -27.28
CA ALA A 44 4.00 9.44 -27.90
C ALA A 44 4.95 10.49 -28.46
N THR A 45 4.43 11.66 -28.79
CA THR A 45 5.13 12.72 -29.52
C THR A 45 5.20 14.03 -28.74
N ASN A 46 4.22 14.30 -27.87
CA ASN A 46 4.18 15.50 -27.05
C ASN A 46 4.31 15.12 -25.55
N PRO A 47 5.48 15.29 -24.93
CA PRO A 47 5.69 14.92 -23.53
C PRO A 47 4.89 15.77 -22.52
N LEU A 48 4.28 16.88 -22.98
CA LEU A 48 3.44 17.75 -22.14
C LEU A 48 1.94 17.40 -22.26
N ALA A 49 1.60 16.34 -23.00
CA ALA A 49 0.24 15.85 -23.17
C ALA A 49 0.08 14.42 -22.67
N GLY A 50 -1.14 14.07 -22.31
CA GLY A 50 -1.48 12.72 -21.88
C GLY A 50 -2.96 12.58 -21.60
N LYS A 51 -3.37 11.33 -21.30
CA LYS A 51 -4.74 11.00 -20.91
C LYS A 51 -4.73 10.43 -19.50
N LEU A 52 -5.49 11.07 -18.61
CA LEU A 52 -5.69 10.60 -17.25
C LEU A 52 -6.92 9.70 -17.19
N GLU A 53 -6.78 8.55 -16.54
CA GLU A 53 -7.84 7.56 -16.32
C GLU A 53 -7.92 7.22 -14.83
N LEU A 54 -9.13 7.18 -14.28
CA LEU A 54 -9.39 6.58 -12.96
C LEU A 54 -9.40 5.06 -13.12
N VAL A 55 -8.60 4.36 -12.31
CA VAL A 55 -8.38 2.92 -12.42
C VAL A 55 -9.07 2.16 -11.29
N VAL A 56 -8.89 2.64 -10.06
CA VAL A 56 -9.52 2.06 -8.86
C VAL A 56 -10.01 3.21 -7.99
N GLU A 57 -11.19 3.05 -7.41
CA GLU A 57 -11.81 4.01 -6.50
C GLU A 57 -12.33 3.33 -5.24
N GLY A 58 -11.85 3.80 -4.08
CA GLY A 58 -12.28 3.29 -2.79
C GLY A 58 -13.67 3.79 -2.37
N ASP A 59 -14.06 4.99 -2.80
CA ASP A 59 -15.34 5.60 -2.42
C ASP A 59 -16.56 4.83 -2.96
N SER A 60 -16.40 4.00 -3.99
CA SER A 60 -17.45 3.14 -4.52
C SER A 60 -17.72 1.90 -3.66
N THR A 61 -16.76 1.51 -2.81
CA THR A 61 -16.84 0.33 -1.94
C THR A 61 -16.32 0.64 -0.51
N PRO A 62 -17.00 1.56 0.21
CA PRO A 62 -16.51 2.07 1.48
C PRO A 62 -16.19 0.97 2.50
N GLY A 63 -14.98 0.97 3.02
CA GLY A 63 -14.52 0.06 4.06
C GLY A 63 -14.21 -1.38 3.62
N THR A 64 -14.64 -1.80 2.44
CA THR A 64 -14.41 -3.16 1.89
C THR A 64 -13.55 -3.17 0.63
N GLY A 65 -13.47 -2.06 -0.07
CA GLY A 65 -12.58 -1.83 -1.19
C GLY A 65 -11.23 -1.31 -0.74
N ILE A 66 -10.50 -0.69 -1.66
CA ILE A 66 -9.20 -0.10 -1.36
C ILE A 66 -9.33 1.01 -0.31
N ILE A 67 -8.39 1.03 0.64
CA ILE A 67 -8.34 1.99 1.73
C ILE A 67 -6.94 2.61 1.74
N ASN A 68 -6.87 3.94 1.66
CA ASN A 68 -5.61 4.69 1.72
C ASN A 68 -4.49 4.07 0.87
N PRO A 69 -4.65 3.97 -0.45
CA PRO A 69 -3.57 3.49 -1.30
C PRO A 69 -2.40 4.49 -1.23
N ASP A 70 -1.26 4.04 -0.77
CA ASP A 70 -0.09 4.90 -0.59
C ASP A 70 1.03 4.52 -1.53
N ASN A 71 1.54 3.32 -1.44
CA ASN A 71 2.63 2.84 -2.27
C ASN A 71 2.12 2.04 -3.47
N ILE A 72 2.93 1.96 -4.52
CA ILE A 72 2.56 1.28 -5.75
C ILE A 72 3.79 0.68 -6.43
N CYS A 73 3.64 -0.54 -6.95
CA CYS A 73 4.65 -1.21 -7.77
C CYS A 73 3.98 -1.72 -9.04
N VAL A 74 4.51 -1.34 -10.19
CA VAL A 74 3.93 -1.67 -11.49
C VAL A 74 4.84 -2.63 -12.26
N THR A 75 4.26 -3.74 -12.70
CA THR A 75 4.93 -4.71 -13.57
C THR A 75 4.44 -4.58 -15.02
N GLU A 76 4.70 -5.58 -15.84
CA GLU A 76 4.23 -5.61 -17.22
C GLU A 76 2.70 -5.76 -17.31
N ASN A 77 2.10 -6.56 -16.42
CA ASN A 77 0.71 -6.98 -16.51
C ASN A 77 -0.13 -6.59 -15.29
N TYR A 78 0.50 -6.20 -14.19
CA TYR A 78 -0.18 -5.94 -12.92
C TYR A 78 0.30 -4.66 -12.26
N VAL A 79 -0.61 -4.06 -11.49
CA VAL A 79 -0.30 -2.99 -10.54
C VAL A 79 -0.54 -3.54 -9.14
N TYR A 80 0.48 -3.52 -8.32
CA TYR A 80 0.43 -3.87 -6.90
C TYR A 80 0.28 -2.58 -6.10
N ILE A 81 -0.79 -2.48 -5.32
CA ILE A 81 -1.16 -1.26 -4.60
C ILE A 81 -1.13 -1.59 -3.11
N GLN A 82 -0.28 -0.90 -2.36
CA GLN A 82 -0.11 -1.08 -0.94
C GLN A 82 -1.00 -0.09 -0.19
N GLU A 83 -1.75 -0.59 0.78
CA GLU A 83 -2.56 0.24 1.68
C GLU A 83 -1.75 0.71 2.88
N ASP A 84 -1.88 2.00 3.16
CA ASP A 84 -1.50 2.61 4.42
C ASP A 84 -2.70 2.58 5.36
N GLY A 85 -2.62 1.76 6.38
CA GLY A 85 -3.69 1.62 7.37
C GLY A 85 -3.71 2.69 8.44
N ASP A 86 -2.76 3.61 8.44
CA ASP A 86 -2.48 4.54 9.53
C ASP A 86 -3.66 5.48 9.89
N SER A 87 -4.56 5.71 8.97
CA SER A 87 -5.74 6.56 9.20
C SER A 87 -6.82 5.92 10.08
N TYR A 88 -6.77 4.64 10.35
CA TYR A 88 -7.70 3.91 11.22
C TYR A 88 -9.18 4.25 10.97
N TYR A 89 -9.62 4.16 9.74
CA TYR A 89 -11.02 4.42 9.41
C TYR A 89 -11.96 3.52 10.22
N SER A 90 -12.87 4.09 10.96
CA SER A 90 -13.83 3.34 11.79
C SER A 90 -14.75 2.42 10.98
N ALA A 91 -14.95 2.73 9.71
CA ALA A 91 -15.75 1.92 8.78
C ALA A 91 -14.92 0.85 8.06
N ALA A 92 -13.61 0.76 8.25
CA ALA A 92 -12.77 -0.27 7.66
C ALA A 92 -13.22 -1.67 8.10
N LYS A 93 -13.20 -2.62 7.18
CA LYS A 93 -13.63 -4.00 7.41
C LYS A 93 -12.52 -5.02 7.22
N HIS A 94 -11.30 -4.56 6.95
CA HIS A 94 -10.12 -5.39 6.77
C HIS A 94 -8.87 -4.65 7.23
N ASP A 95 -7.84 -5.39 7.55
CA ASP A 95 -6.48 -4.88 7.72
C ASP A 95 -5.86 -4.58 6.36
N SER A 96 -4.74 -3.86 6.35
CA SER A 96 -4.10 -3.43 5.12
C SER A 96 -3.83 -4.60 4.16
N TYR A 97 -4.16 -4.39 2.91
CA TYR A 97 -3.90 -5.30 1.81
C TYR A 97 -2.78 -4.78 0.91
N ILE A 98 -2.14 -5.70 0.18
CA ILE A 98 -1.62 -5.42 -1.15
C ILE A 98 -2.70 -5.87 -2.12
N TRP A 99 -3.21 -4.95 -2.91
CA TRP A 99 -4.14 -5.24 -3.99
C TRP A 99 -3.39 -5.55 -5.27
N GLN A 100 -3.93 -6.45 -6.07
CA GLN A 100 -3.46 -6.75 -7.42
C GLN A 100 -4.50 -6.29 -8.44
N TYR A 101 -4.15 -5.27 -9.21
CA TYR A 101 -4.95 -4.83 -10.35
C TYR A 101 -4.38 -5.45 -11.64
N SER A 102 -5.21 -6.20 -12.35
CA SER A 102 -4.87 -6.73 -13.68
C SER A 102 -5.09 -5.65 -14.73
N ILE A 103 -4.02 -5.25 -15.42
CA ILE A 103 -4.07 -4.19 -16.45
C ILE A 103 -4.96 -4.63 -17.63
N ALA A 104 -4.84 -5.89 -18.06
CA ALA A 104 -5.62 -6.42 -19.18
C ALA A 104 -7.08 -6.65 -18.84
N ALA A 105 -7.38 -7.26 -17.67
CA ALA A 105 -8.73 -7.57 -17.25
C ALA A 105 -9.47 -6.38 -16.63
N LYS A 106 -8.74 -5.33 -16.23
CA LYS A 106 -9.27 -4.15 -15.49
C LYS A 106 -10.01 -4.56 -14.22
N THR A 107 -9.48 -5.53 -13.49
CA THR A 107 -10.05 -6.02 -12.24
C THR A 107 -9.06 -5.87 -11.10
N ASN A 108 -9.56 -5.47 -9.93
CA ASN A 108 -8.81 -5.32 -8.70
C ASN A 108 -9.24 -6.38 -7.69
N LYS A 109 -8.29 -7.00 -7.00
CA LYS A 109 -8.56 -7.98 -5.95
C LYS A 109 -7.51 -7.92 -4.85
N PRO A 110 -7.86 -8.24 -3.58
CA PRO A 110 -6.87 -8.47 -2.54
C PRO A 110 -5.92 -9.60 -2.97
N TRP A 111 -4.62 -9.38 -2.80
CA TRP A 111 -3.60 -10.36 -3.15
C TRP A 111 -2.83 -10.85 -1.92
N LEU A 112 -2.44 -9.93 -1.05
CA LEU A 112 -1.78 -10.24 0.22
C LEU A 112 -2.47 -9.44 1.33
N ASN A 113 -2.65 -10.05 2.50
CA ASN A 113 -3.26 -9.40 3.66
C ASN A 113 -2.39 -9.53 4.90
N MET A 114 -2.52 -8.58 5.79
CA MET A 114 -1.96 -8.67 7.13
C MET A 114 -2.72 -9.70 7.95
N ASN A 115 -1.99 -10.62 8.60
CA ASN A 115 -2.59 -11.61 9.46
C ASN A 115 -2.44 -11.20 10.94
N HIS A 116 -3.28 -10.28 11.35
CA HIS A 116 -3.35 -9.85 12.75
C HIS A 116 -4.04 -10.90 13.61
N LYS A 117 -3.27 -11.66 14.36
CA LYS A 117 -3.77 -12.68 15.28
C LYS A 117 -4.31 -12.04 16.58
N ARG A 118 -5.27 -11.12 16.47
CA ARG A 118 -5.77 -10.32 17.60
C ARG A 118 -6.34 -11.12 18.77
N THR A 119 -6.74 -12.36 18.54
CA THR A 119 -7.24 -13.27 19.59
C THR A 119 -6.12 -14.13 20.22
N ASP A 120 -4.90 -14.07 19.71
CA ASP A 120 -3.75 -14.79 20.23
C ASP A 120 -3.03 -13.93 21.26
N ALA A 121 -3.10 -14.33 22.55
CA ALA A 121 -2.52 -13.58 23.66
C ALA A 121 -0.99 -13.47 23.56
N ALA A 122 -0.31 -14.50 23.08
CA ALA A 122 1.15 -14.49 22.94
C ALA A 122 1.58 -13.55 21.81
N TRP A 123 0.84 -13.55 20.70
CA TRP A 123 1.06 -12.62 19.60
C TRP A 123 0.82 -11.18 20.04
N ASN A 124 -0.30 -10.90 20.75
CA ASN A 124 -0.61 -9.56 21.23
C ASN A 124 0.44 -9.03 22.21
N ALA A 125 0.91 -9.88 23.13
CA ALA A 125 1.94 -9.47 24.08
C ALA A 125 3.25 -9.03 23.42
N LEU A 126 3.57 -9.60 22.24
CA LEU A 126 4.78 -9.28 21.51
C LEU A 126 4.60 -8.16 20.49
N TYR A 127 3.53 -8.21 19.71
CA TYR A 127 3.34 -7.35 18.53
C TYR A 127 2.26 -6.29 18.69
N ASN A 128 1.43 -6.38 19.71
CA ASN A 128 0.36 -5.43 19.98
C ASN A 128 0.16 -5.19 21.50
N PRO A 129 1.21 -4.77 22.20
CA PRO A 129 1.15 -4.59 23.66
C PRO A 129 0.11 -3.55 24.11
N GLY A 130 -0.21 -2.58 23.24
CA GLY A 130 -1.26 -1.58 23.48
C GLY A 130 -2.68 -2.10 23.25
N ASN A 131 -2.84 -3.34 22.80
CA ASN A 131 -4.12 -3.98 22.51
C ASN A 131 -5.00 -3.16 21.53
N GLU A 132 -4.40 -2.67 20.45
CA GLU A 132 -5.13 -1.99 19.37
C GLU A 132 -6.04 -2.98 18.64
N THR A 133 -7.30 -2.62 18.48
CA THR A 133 -8.33 -3.48 17.89
C THR A 133 -8.85 -2.96 16.55
N ARG A 134 -8.49 -1.74 16.17
CA ARG A 134 -8.91 -1.16 14.89
C ARG A 134 -8.21 -1.83 13.71
N PHE A 135 -8.92 -1.93 12.61
CA PHE A 135 -8.32 -2.35 11.35
C PHE A 135 -7.31 -1.30 10.85
N GLY A 136 -6.32 -1.77 10.08
CA GLY A 136 -5.32 -0.89 9.49
C GLY A 136 -4.22 -0.43 10.46
N SER A 137 -4.03 -1.11 11.59
CA SER A 137 -2.97 -0.78 12.55
C SER A 137 -1.56 -1.18 12.09
N TRP A 138 -1.44 -1.85 10.98
CA TRP A 138 -0.20 -2.13 10.29
C TRP A 138 -0.37 -1.77 8.82
N GLU A 139 0.69 -1.31 8.18
CA GLU A 139 0.67 -0.95 6.77
C GLU A 139 1.69 -1.75 5.95
N PHE A 140 1.42 -1.87 4.65
CA PHE A 140 2.41 -2.28 3.67
C PHE A 140 3.10 -1.02 3.12
N GLY A 141 4.40 -0.91 3.36
CA GLY A 141 5.23 0.11 2.76
C GLY A 141 5.61 -0.23 1.31
N ALA A 142 6.75 0.30 0.87
CA ALA A 142 7.20 0.13 -0.50
C ALA A 142 7.39 -1.34 -0.89
N MET A 143 7.02 -1.65 -2.13
CA MET A 143 7.26 -2.93 -2.81
C MET A 143 8.13 -2.70 -4.04
N GLU A 144 9.16 -3.53 -4.25
CA GLU A 144 10.10 -3.40 -5.36
C GLU A 144 10.44 -4.75 -5.97
N ASP A 145 10.54 -4.80 -7.30
CA ASP A 145 11.02 -5.97 -8.03
C ASP A 145 12.55 -6.08 -7.94
N ILE A 146 13.04 -7.09 -7.25
CA ILE A 146 14.48 -7.35 -7.07
C ILE A 146 14.97 -8.54 -7.89
N SER A 147 14.16 -9.05 -8.84
CA SER A 147 14.46 -10.23 -9.64
C SER A 147 15.83 -10.15 -10.32
N ASP A 148 16.10 -9.03 -10.96
CA ASP A 148 17.35 -8.83 -11.71
C ASP A 148 18.56 -8.63 -10.77
N VAL A 149 18.33 -8.05 -9.60
CA VAL A 149 19.38 -7.79 -8.60
C VAL A 149 19.92 -9.08 -8.00
N ILE A 150 19.02 -10.03 -7.72
CA ILE A 150 19.39 -11.29 -7.06
C ILE A 150 19.46 -12.49 -8.02
N GLY A 151 19.15 -12.30 -9.31
CA GLY A 151 19.15 -13.34 -10.33
C GLY A 151 18.04 -14.40 -10.11
N VAL A 152 16.98 -14.10 -9.39
CA VAL A 152 15.85 -15.01 -9.15
C VAL A 152 14.57 -14.37 -9.68
N PRO A 153 14.00 -14.90 -10.78
CA PRO A 153 12.81 -14.33 -11.40
C PRO A 153 11.62 -14.20 -10.44
N ASN A 154 10.77 -13.21 -10.70
CA ASN A 154 9.50 -13.02 -9.99
C ASN A 154 9.67 -12.87 -8.46
N THR A 155 10.75 -12.20 -8.04
CA THR A 155 11.06 -11.98 -6.63
C THR A 155 10.99 -10.51 -6.28
N PHE A 156 10.25 -10.22 -5.24
CA PHE A 156 9.98 -8.86 -4.77
C PHE A 156 10.34 -8.72 -3.30
N ILE A 157 10.70 -7.51 -2.90
CA ILE A 157 10.89 -7.11 -1.52
C ILE A 157 9.75 -6.17 -1.11
N VAL A 158 9.26 -6.31 0.11
CA VAL A 158 8.18 -5.48 0.66
C VAL A 158 8.54 -5.09 2.09
N ASN A 159 8.31 -3.84 2.43
CA ASN A 159 8.40 -3.34 3.80
C ASN A 159 7.04 -3.42 4.48
N ILE A 160 7.07 -3.70 5.79
CA ILE A 160 5.91 -3.68 6.67
C ILE A 160 6.20 -2.71 7.81
N HIS A 161 5.25 -1.82 8.08
CA HIS A 161 5.27 -0.88 9.20
C HIS A 161 4.24 -1.31 10.25
N PRO A 162 4.68 -2.03 11.30
CA PRO A 162 3.80 -2.56 12.33
C PRO A 162 3.64 -1.57 13.47
N HIS A 163 2.80 -0.55 13.34
CA HIS A 163 2.64 0.56 14.28
C HIS A 163 2.27 0.14 15.70
N THR A 164 1.73 -1.05 15.88
CA THR A 164 1.47 -1.60 17.23
C THR A 164 2.65 -2.35 17.83
N TRP A 165 3.66 -2.69 17.03
CA TRP A 165 4.85 -3.39 17.52
C TRP A 165 5.84 -2.39 18.11
N GLN A 166 5.61 -2.08 19.38
CA GLN A 166 6.39 -1.12 20.15
C GLN A 166 7.15 -1.83 21.26
N LYS A 167 8.36 -1.39 21.54
CA LYS A 167 9.16 -1.96 22.61
C LYS A 167 9.82 -0.87 23.45
N ASP A 168 9.47 -0.82 24.75
CA ASP A 168 9.96 0.21 25.67
C ASP A 168 11.47 0.24 25.87
N ALA A 169 12.16 -0.86 25.56
CA ALA A 169 13.60 -0.94 25.69
C ALA A 169 14.38 -0.19 24.59
N PHE A 170 13.71 0.22 23.50
CA PHE A 170 14.37 0.96 22.43
C PHE A 170 14.16 2.46 22.64
N LEU A 171 15.22 3.14 22.95
CA LEU A 171 15.30 4.61 22.95
C LEU A 171 15.45 5.09 21.51
N ASN A 172 15.14 6.36 21.26
CA ASN A 172 15.49 6.99 20.01
C ASN A 172 16.99 6.81 19.70
N ALA A 173 17.36 6.84 18.42
CA ALA A 173 18.73 6.67 17.99
C ALA A 173 19.70 7.71 18.64
N ASP A 174 19.17 8.87 19.01
CA ASP A 174 19.87 9.92 19.73
C ASP A 174 19.87 9.75 21.25
N GLY A 175 19.25 8.70 21.78
CA GLY A 175 19.16 8.43 23.20
C GLY A 175 18.17 9.30 23.96
N SER A 176 17.35 10.10 23.28
CA SER A 176 16.47 11.10 23.92
C SER A 176 15.32 10.51 24.73
N GLY A 177 15.09 9.22 24.68
CA GLY A 177 14.13 8.52 25.55
C GLY A 177 12.66 8.86 25.36
N LEU A 178 12.31 9.58 24.30
CA LEU A 178 10.92 9.83 23.95
C LEU A 178 10.26 8.53 23.48
N ASN A 179 9.26 8.09 24.22
CA ASN A 179 8.58 6.80 24.07
C ASN A 179 7.71 6.67 22.80
N THR A 180 7.65 7.69 21.96
CA THR A 180 6.67 7.81 20.89
C THR A 180 7.08 7.19 19.56
N ASN A 181 8.35 6.77 19.37
CA ASN A 181 8.86 6.35 18.08
C ASN A 181 9.56 4.99 18.12
N LYS A 182 9.03 4.05 18.91
CA LYS A 182 9.66 2.74 19.11
C LYS A 182 8.97 1.63 18.32
N GLU A 183 8.69 1.90 17.08
CA GLU A 183 8.03 0.93 16.23
C GLU A 183 9.03 -0.05 15.64
N GLY A 184 8.62 -1.30 15.55
CA GLY A 184 9.33 -2.31 14.78
C GLY A 184 9.22 -2.03 13.29
N GLY A 185 10.06 -2.70 12.53
CA GLY A 185 9.99 -2.71 11.07
C GLY A 185 10.27 -4.12 10.57
N GLN A 186 9.66 -4.51 9.48
CA GLN A 186 9.92 -5.79 8.86
C GLN A 186 10.07 -5.64 7.35
N THR A 187 11.08 -6.31 6.82
CA THR A 187 11.26 -6.45 5.38
C THR A 187 11.10 -7.93 5.02
N ILE A 188 10.25 -8.22 4.06
CA ILE A 188 9.99 -9.57 3.59
C ILE A 188 10.33 -9.72 2.12
N VAL A 189 10.73 -10.93 1.73
CA VAL A 189 10.96 -11.31 0.33
C VAL A 189 9.84 -12.23 -0.11
N ILE A 190 9.18 -11.88 -1.20
CA ILE A 190 8.09 -12.65 -1.78
C ILE A 190 8.53 -13.20 -3.14
N ARG A 191 8.32 -14.48 -3.38
CA ARG A 191 8.65 -15.15 -4.65
C ARG A 191 7.40 -15.56 -5.41
N ASN A 192 7.58 -15.83 -6.70
CA ASN A 192 6.51 -16.23 -7.62
C ASN A 192 5.44 -15.14 -7.80
N VAL A 193 5.83 -13.88 -7.69
CA VAL A 193 4.96 -12.74 -7.96
C VAL A 193 4.69 -12.65 -9.47
N GLN A 194 3.45 -12.47 -9.86
CA GLN A 194 3.08 -12.29 -11.27
C GLN A 194 3.57 -10.93 -11.79
N ARG A 195 4.03 -10.93 -13.03
CA ARG A 195 4.54 -9.70 -13.66
C ARG A 195 3.72 -9.30 -14.87
#